data_43983d4f4ea0c7d1dd71bc9723d122e1
#
_entry.id   43983d4f4ea0c7d1dd71bc9723d122e1
#
_cell.length_a   1.000
_cell.length_b   1.000
_cell.length_c   1.000
_cell.angle_alpha   90.00
_cell.angle_beta   90.00
_cell.angle_gamma   90.00
#
_symmetry.space_group_name_H-M   'P 1'
#
loop_
_entity.id
_entity.type
_entity.pdbx_description
1 polymer ?
#
loop_
_entity_poly.entity_id
_entity_poly.type
_entity_poly.pdbx_seq_one_letter_code
_entity_poly.pdbx_strand_id
1 'polypeptide(L)'
;MGSKATPLHTHDMSQFHVLKLVGVSDDHTALAAAEKELASLSNASISATCSSPYYLDVTNANANKGQVVLTLSQMLQIPSDHIATIGDMNTDVLMFRQSGVSIAMGNALDDVKTQAKFVTRSNEEDGFAYGMEHFVLGLGEQRAAAD
;
A
#
# COMPACT_ATOMS: atom_id res chain seq x y z
N MET A 1 6.26 -4.05 30.56
CA MET A 1 7.73 -4.26 30.49
C MET A 1 8.19 -3.77 29.13
N GLY A 2 8.86 -2.60 29.06
CA GLY A 2 9.41 -2.10 27.82
C GLY A 2 10.63 -2.94 27.42
N SER A 3 10.62 -3.51 26.23
CA SER A 3 11.83 -4.14 25.68
C SER A 3 12.86 -3.04 25.42
N LYS A 4 14.06 -3.16 26.00
CA LYS A 4 15.17 -2.28 25.68
C LYS A 4 15.58 -2.52 24.24
N ALA A 5 15.54 -1.48 23.41
CA ALA A 5 16.12 -1.53 22.08
C ALA A 5 17.62 -1.82 22.21
N THR A 6 18.11 -2.79 21.46
CA THR A 6 19.53 -3.11 21.43
C THR A 6 20.17 -2.45 20.19
N PRO A 7 21.29 -1.73 20.33
CA PRO A 7 21.93 -1.06 19.21
C PRO A 7 22.35 -2.06 18.11
N LEU A 8 22.01 -1.76 16.86
CA LEU A 8 22.25 -2.64 15.70
C LEU A 8 23.73 -2.95 15.44
N HIS A 9 24.62 -2.01 15.77
CA HIS A 9 26.08 -2.17 15.56
C HIS A 9 26.71 -3.26 16.42
N THR A 10 25.96 -3.85 17.38
CA THR A 10 26.43 -4.94 18.22
C THR A 10 25.97 -6.32 17.73
N HIS A 11 25.18 -6.40 16.65
CA HIS A 11 24.65 -7.65 16.12
C HIS A 11 25.21 -8.01 14.76
N ASP A 12 25.56 -9.26 14.59
CA ASP A 12 25.81 -9.85 13.27
C ASP A 12 24.46 -10.05 12.56
N MET A 13 24.14 -9.13 11.66
CA MET A 13 22.87 -9.13 10.90
C MET A 13 22.75 -10.33 9.95
N SER A 14 23.84 -11.06 9.66
CA SER A 14 23.81 -12.25 8.80
C SER A 14 22.99 -13.40 9.40
N GLN A 15 22.73 -13.36 10.71
CA GLN A 15 21.95 -14.36 11.44
C GLN A 15 20.44 -14.08 11.45
N PHE A 16 20.02 -12.93 10.92
CA PHE A 16 18.62 -12.50 10.93
C PHE A 16 18.05 -12.42 9.52
N HIS A 17 16.85 -12.95 9.33
CA HIS A 17 16.04 -12.66 8.15
C HIS A 17 15.28 -11.36 8.39
N VAL A 18 15.88 -10.22 8.01
CA VAL A 18 15.28 -8.91 8.17
C VAL A 18 14.20 -8.72 7.10
N LEU A 19 12.96 -8.56 7.52
CA LEU A 19 11.81 -8.30 6.63
C LEU A 19 11.63 -6.80 6.37
N LYS A 20 11.89 -5.97 7.41
CA LYS A 20 11.69 -4.52 7.36
C LYS A 20 12.59 -3.84 8.41
N LEU A 21 13.14 -2.70 8.04
CA LEU A 21 13.75 -1.76 8.97
C LEU A 21 12.85 -0.54 9.12
N VAL A 22 12.78 0.01 10.32
CA VAL A 22 12.01 1.22 10.61
C VAL A 22 12.94 2.26 11.24
N GLY A 23 13.17 3.35 10.53
CA GLY A 23 13.77 4.56 11.08
C GLY A 23 12.73 5.36 11.86
N VAL A 24 13.07 5.82 13.05
CA VAL A 24 12.19 6.62 13.90
C VAL A 24 12.89 7.90 14.31
N SER A 25 12.26 9.06 14.07
CA SER A 25 12.79 10.36 14.46
C SER A 25 11.67 11.40 14.58
N ASP A 26 11.86 12.35 15.47
CA ASP A 26 11.04 13.57 15.54
C ASP A 26 11.54 14.65 14.55
N ASP A 27 12.73 14.47 13.97
CA ASP A 27 13.25 15.32 12.90
C ASP A 27 12.74 14.83 11.55
N HIS A 28 11.61 15.39 11.14
CA HIS A 28 10.95 15.05 9.86
C HIS A 28 11.82 15.40 8.65
N THR A 29 12.67 16.43 8.77
CA THR A 29 13.59 16.84 7.70
C THR A 29 14.69 15.81 7.50
N ALA A 30 15.23 15.29 8.61
CA ALA A 30 16.23 14.23 8.57
C ALA A 30 15.66 12.94 7.97
N LEU A 31 14.41 12.55 8.30
CA LEU A 31 13.75 11.39 7.73
C LEU A 31 13.54 11.55 6.21
N ALA A 32 13.05 12.72 5.77
CA ALA A 32 12.87 12.98 4.33
C ALA A 32 14.21 13.02 3.56
N ALA A 33 15.28 13.48 4.19
CA ALA A 33 16.62 13.43 3.59
C ALA A 33 17.13 11.99 3.48
N ALA A 34 16.95 11.18 4.53
CA ALA A 34 17.32 9.77 4.54
C ALA A 34 16.52 8.95 3.50
N GLU A 35 15.22 9.23 3.32
CA GLU A 35 14.39 8.62 2.26
C GLU A 35 15.00 8.85 0.88
N LYS A 36 15.35 10.11 0.56
CA LYS A 36 15.96 10.47 -0.72
C LYS A 36 17.34 9.85 -0.92
N GLU A 37 18.16 9.84 0.12
CA GLU A 37 19.48 9.24 0.07
C GLU A 37 19.40 7.73 -0.16
N LEU A 38 18.58 7.00 0.60
CA LEU A 38 18.36 5.58 0.43
C LEU A 38 17.79 5.24 -0.94
N ALA A 39 16.84 6.04 -1.45
CA ALA A 39 16.31 5.87 -2.81
C ALA A 39 17.40 6.03 -3.89
N SER A 40 18.38 6.92 -3.67
CA SER A 40 19.51 7.12 -4.60
C SER A 40 20.56 6.01 -4.53
N LEU A 41 20.77 5.44 -3.35
CA LEU A 41 21.75 4.36 -3.11
C LEU A 41 21.22 2.99 -3.52
N SER A 42 19.91 2.84 -3.53
CA SER A 42 19.29 1.55 -3.84
C SER A 42 19.35 1.28 -5.34
N ASN A 43 20.19 0.35 -5.76
CA ASN A 43 20.22 -0.22 -7.12
C ASN A 43 18.90 -0.98 -7.43
N ALA A 44 17.75 -0.35 -7.19
CA ALA A 44 16.40 -0.91 -7.27
C ALA A 44 16.14 -2.15 -6.37
N SER A 45 17.00 -2.43 -5.38
CA SER A 45 16.85 -3.60 -4.50
C SER A 45 16.02 -3.33 -3.25
N ILE A 46 15.94 -2.07 -2.81
CA ILE A 46 15.19 -1.66 -1.63
C ILE A 46 14.20 -0.55 -1.96
N SER A 47 13.14 -0.48 -1.17
CA SER A 47 12.19 0.63 -1.12
C SER A 47 12.36 1.33 0.22
N ALA A 48 12.54 2.65 0.20
CA ALA A 48 12.53 3.49 1.39
C ALA A 48 11.39 4.49 1.24
N THR A 49 10.48 4.55 2.20
CA THR A 49 9.30 5.42 2.14
C THR A 49 8.89 5.87 3.53
N CYS A 50 8.66 7.17 3.71
CA CYS A 50 8.07 7.69 4.93
C CYS A 50 6.59 7.29 5.00
N SER A 51 6.27 6.36 5.90
CA SER A 51 4.90 5.89 6.15
C SER A 51 4.10 6.83 7.05
N SER A 52 4.79 7.70 7.76
CA SER A 52 4.24 8.82 8.54
C SER A 52 5.34 9.87 8.74
N PRO A 53 5.03 11.06 9.29
CA PRO A 53 6.06 12.06 9.58
C PRO A 53 7.21 11.58 10.48
N TYR A 54 6.99 10.52 11.27
CA TYR A 54 7.93 10.00 12.27
C TYR A 54 8.61 8.71 11.89
N TYR A 55 8.18 8.04 10.80
CA TYR A 55 8.62 6.69 10.45
C TYR A 55 9.10 6.60 9.00
N LEU A 56 10.31 6.10 8.82
CA LEU A 56 10.87 5.72 7.54
C LEU A 56 10.92 4.19 7.45
N ASP A 57 10.13 3.62 6.58
CA ASP A 57 10.08 2.19 6.30
C ASP A 57 11.08 1.84 5.19
N VAL A 58 11.96 0.87 5.46
CA VAL A 58 12.89 0.33 4.46
C VAL A 58 12.61 -1.17 4.31
N THR A 59 12.24 -1.56 3.09
CA THR A 59 11.88 -2.94 2.73
C THR A 59 12.57 -3.36 1.44
N ASN A 60 12.43 -4.62 1.06
CA ASN A 60 12.78 -5.05 -0.29
C ASN A 60 11.88 -4.32 -1.31
N ALA A 61 12.44 -3.91 -2.45
CA ALA A 61 11.67 -3.19 -3.48
C ALA A 61 10.45 -3.95 -4.00
N ASN A 62 10.50 -5.28 -3.97
CA ASN A 62 9.38 -6.16 -4.35
C ASN A 62 8.38 -6.40 -3.19
N ALA A 63 8.67 -5.93 -1.96
CA ALA A 63 7.75 -6.05 -0.83
C ALA A 63 6.74 -4.89 -0.83
N ASN A 64 5.90 -4.83 -1.85
CA ASN A 64 4.86 -3.82 -2.02
C ASN A 64 3.51 -4.44 -2.40
N LYS A 65 2.43 -3.69 -2.22
CA LYS A 65 1.05 -4.17 -2.44
C LYS A 65 0.79 -4.60 -3.89
N GLY A 66 1.42 -3.96 -4.87
CA GLY A 66 1.30 -4.36 -6.27
C GLY A 66 1.91 -5.73 -6.54
N GLN A 67 3.09 -6.00 -5.96
CA GLN A 67 3.73 -7.30 -6.08
C GLN A 67 2.91 -8.41 -5.40
N VAL A 68 2.21 -8.12 -4.30
CA VAL A 68 1.28 -9.07 -3.67
C VAL A 68 0.16 -9.45 -4.64
N VAL A 69 -0.45 -8.48 -5.32
CA VAL A 69 -1.50 -8.74 -6.31
C VAL A 69 -0.98 -9.63 -7.44
N LEU A 70 0.19 -9.32 -7.99
CA LEU A 70 0.80 -10.13 -9.04
C LEU A 70 1.09 -11.56 -8.57
N THR A 71 1.64 -11.71 -7.38
CA THR A 71 1.95 -13.03 -6.81
C THR A 71 0.68 -13.86 -6.62
N LEU A 72 -0.37 -13.27 -6.05
CA LEU A 72 -1.65 -13.94 -5.85
C LEU A 72 -2.31 -14.30 -7.19
N SER A 73 -2.28 -13.39 -8.17
CA SER A 73 -2.76 -13.63 -9.52
C SER A 73 -2.12 -14.89 -10.13
N GLN A 74 -0.79 -14.98 -10.03
CA GLN A 74 -0.03 -16.13 -10.55
C GLN A 74 -0.32 -17.41 -9.77
N MET A 75 -0.30 -17.36 -8.45
CA MET A 75 -0.51 -18.54 -7.59
C MET A 75 -1.92 -19.12 -7.74
N LEU A 76 -2.92 -18.26 -7.86
CA LEU A 76 -4.34 -18.65 -7.97
C LEU A 76 -4.80 -18.79 -9.41
N GLN A 77 -3.93 -18.47 -10.37
CA GLN A 77 -4.25 -18.47 -11.82
C GLN A 77 -5.46 -17.58 -12.15
N ILE A 78 -5.60 -16.45 -11.45
CA ILE A 78 -6.65 -15.45 -11.68
C ILE A 78 -6.06 -14.33 -12.54
N PRO A 79 -6.57 -14.09 -13.76
CA PRO A 79 -6.14 -12.98 -14.60
C PRO A 79 -6.32 -11.62 -13.90
N SER A 80 -5.45 -10.66 -14.16
CA SER A 80 -5.47 -9.35 -13.49
C SER A 80 -6.77 -8.56 -13.74
N ASP A 81 -7.41 -8.76 -14.90
CA ASP A 81 -8.70 -8.16 -15.25
C ASP A 81 -9.88 -8.70 -14.42
N HIS A 82 -9.70 -9.84 -13.74
CA HIS A 82 -10.65 -10.42 -12.79
C HIS A 82 -10.33 -10.10 -11.34
N ILE A 83 -9.39 -9.20 -11.08
CA ILE A 83 -9.01 -8.78 -9.74
C ILE A 83 -9.55 -7.38 -9.48
N ALA A 84 -10.20 -7.20 -8.34
CA ALA A 84 -10.57 -5.90 -7.81
C ALA A 84 -9.65 -5.52 -6.63
N THR A 85 -9.25 -4.25 -6.57
CA THR A 85 -8.48 -3.69 -5.46
C THR A 85 -9.12 -2.41 -4.95
N ILE A 86 -9.06 -2.21 -3.64
CA ILE A 86 -9.60 -1.02 -2.97
C ILE A 86 -8.59 -0.48 -1.96
N GLY A 87 -8.43 0.83 -1.88
CA GLY A 87 -7.48 1.46 -0.97
C GLY A 87 -7.61 2.97 -0.90
N ASP A 88 -6.81 3.61 -0.04
CA ASP A 88 -6.88 5.05 0.26
C ASP A 88 -5.51 5.75 0.31
N MET A 89 -4.40 5.01 0.27
CA MET A 89 -3.06 5.54 0.43
C MET A 89 -2.22 5.45 -0.86
N ASN A 90 -1.17 6.25 -0.95
CA ASN A 90 -0.22 6.21 -2.08
C ASN A 90 0.38 4.81 -2.31
N THR A 91 0.56 4.03 -1.25
CA THR A 91 1.03 2.64 -1.33
C THR A 91 0.03 1.72 -2.04
N ASP A 92 -1.25 2.08 -2.10
CA ASP A 92 -2.31 1.30 -2.74
C ASP A 92 -2.34 1.50 -4.26
N VAL A 93 -1.80 2.61 -4.75
CA VAL A 93 -1.69 2.89 -6.19
C VAL A 93 -0.94 1.77 -6.93
N LEU A 94 0.03 1.14 -6.28
CA LEU A 94 0.77 0.03 -6.89
C LEU A 94 -0.12 -1.19 -7.14
N MET A 95 -1.11 -1.47 -6.28
CA MET A 95 -2.06 -2.56 -6.53
C MET A 95 -3.16 -2.15 -7.52
N PHE A 96 -3.54 -0.87 -7.58
CA PHE A 96 -4.48 -0.37 -8.59
C PHE A 96 -3.98 -0.65 -10.01
N ARG A 97 -2.68 -0.50 -10.24
CA ARG A 97 -2.05 -0.76 -11.55
C ARG A 97 -2.02 -2.23 -11.95
N GLN A 98 -2.23 -3.14 -11.01
CA GLN A 98 -2.17 -4.59 -11.21
C GLN A 98 -3.56 -5.24 -11.23
N SER A 99 -4.64 -4.45 -11.20
CA SER A 99 -6.00 -4.97 -11.12
C SER A 99 -6.90 -4.46 -12.25
N GLY A 100 -7.86 -5.27 -12.63
CA GLY A 100 -8.87 -4.92 -13.63
C GLY A 100 -9.84 -3.86 -13.12
N VAL A 101 -10.20 -3.94 -11.83
CA VAL A 101 -11.03 -2.97 -11.12
C VAL A 101 -10.22 -2.37 -9.98
N SER A 102 -9.98 -1.06 -10.02
CA SER A 102 -9.31 -0.33 -8.95
C SER A 102 -10.26 0.72 -8.37
N ILE A 103 -10.38 0.76 -7.05
CA ILE A 103 -11.32 1.60 -6.32
C ILE A 103 -10.57 2.41 -5.27
N ALA A 104 -10.63 3.73 -5.34
CA ALA A 104 -10.14 4.59 -4.28
C ALA A 104 -11.26 4.90 -3.29
N MET A 105 -10.95 4.88 -1.99
CA MET A 105 -11.88 5.30 -0.94
C MET A 105 -12.15 6.81 -1.02
N GLY A 106 -13.34 7.24 -0.64
CA GLY A 106 -13.73 8.66 -0.67
C GLY A 106 -12.90 9.56 0.23
N ASN A 107 -12.33 9.02 1.31
CA ASN A 107 -11.39 9.71 2.21
C ASN A 107 -9.94 9.73 1.71
N ALA A 108 -9.62 9.10 0.57
CA ALA A 108 -8.28 9.13 -0.01
C ALA A 108 -7.91 10.55 -0.48
N LEU A 109 -6.60 10.82 -0.57
CA LEU A 109 -6.09 12.04 -1.19
C LEU A 109 -6.45 12.07 -2.68
N ASP A 110 -6.60 13.27 -3.24
CA ASP A 110 -7.00 13.45 -4.65
C ASP A 110 -6.03 12.80 -5.62
N ASP A 111 -4.73 12.85 -5.34
CA ASP A 111 -3.72 12.16 -6.16
C ASP A 111 -3.93 10.64 -6.20
N VAL A 112 -4.39 10.03 -5.11
CA VAL A 112 -4.72 8.60 -5.05
C VAL A 112 -6.00 8.30 -5.83
N LYS A 113 -7.04 9.15 -5.67
CA LYS A 113 -8.31 9.03 -6.40
C LYS A 113 -8.12 9.06 -7.91
N THR A 114 -7.24 9.94 -8.40
CA THR A 114 -6.95 10.05 -9.85
C THR A 114 -6.27 8.82 -10.45
N GLN A 115 -5.67 7.95 -9.62
CA GLN A 115 -5.00 6.73 -10.06
C GLN A 115 -5.92 5.50 -10.08
N ALA A 116 -7.12 5.59 -9.52
CA ALA A 116 -8.10 4.52 -9.50
C ALA A 116 -9.12 4.69 -10.65
N LYS A 117 -9.70 3.58 -11.11
CA LYS A 117 -10.79 3.60 -12.10
C LYS A 117 -12.10 4.13 -11.52
N PHE A 118 -12.33 3.86 -10.24
CA PHE A 118 -13.54 4.25 -9.53
C PHE A 118 -13.19 4.89 -8.19
N VAL A 119 -14.07 5.79 -7.74
CA VAL A 119 -14.02 6.35 -6.39
C VAL A 119 -15.30 5.96 -5.67
N THR A 120 -15.16 5.34 -4.51
CA THR A 120 -16.28 4.99 -3.65
C THR A 120 -16.51 6.06 -2.57
N ARG A 121 -17.42 5.81 -1.63
CA ARG A 121 -17.68 6.66 -0.48
C ARG A 121 -16.52 6.62 0.52
N SER A 122 -16.56 7.49 1.52
CA SER A 122 -15.57 7.50 2.60
C SER A 122 -15.71 6.25 3.51
N ASN A 123 -14.70 6.01 4.33
CA ASN A 123 -14.77 4.98 5.37
C ASN A 123 -15.87 5.24 6.42
N GLU A 124 -16.29 6.52 6.60
CA GLU A 124 -17.38 6.92 7.49
C GLU A 124 -18.77 6.68 6.89
N GLU A 125 -18.84 6.37 5.60
CA GLU A 125 -20.07 6.21 4.81
C GLU A 125 -20.19 4.82 4.18
N ASP A 126 -19.66 3.80 4.84
CA ASP A 126 -19.63 2.42 4.35
C ASP A 126 -19.05 2.25 2.95
N GLY A 127 -18.01 3.06 2.64
CA GLY A 127 -17.42 3.13 1.30
C GLY A 127 -16.90 1.80 0.77
N PHE A 128 -16.40 0.91 1.63
CA PHE A 128 -15.99 -0.43 1.20
C PHE A 128 -17.17 -1.24 0.69
N ALA A 129 -18.24 -1.33 1.46
CA ALA A 129 -19.44 -2.08 1.09
C ALA A 129 -20.06 -1.51 -0.19
N TYR A 130 -20.20 -0.18 -0.25
CA TYR A 130 -20.69 0.50 -1.45
C TYR A 130 -19.84 0.19 -2.68
N GLY A 131 -18.53 0.28 -2.56
CA GLY A 131 -17.60 0.00 -3.68
C GLY A 131 -17.71 -1.45 -4.17
N MET A 132 -17.80 -2.40 -3.26
CA MET A 132 -17.97 -3.81 -3.59
C MET A 132 -19.31 -4.08 -4.29
N GLU A 133 -20.41 -3.57 -3.75
CA GLU A 133 -21.76 -3.76 -4.31
C GLU A 133 -21.88 -3.16 -5.72
N HIS A 134 -21.36 -1.96 -5.94
CA HIS A 134 -21.59 -1.21 -7.17
C HIS A 134 -20.57 -1.52 -8.27
N PHE A 135 -19.28 -1.67 -7.91
CA PHE A 135 -18.23 -1.77 -8.91
C PHE A 135 -17.69 -3.18 -9.11
N VAL A 136 -17.98 -4.12 -8.18
CA VAL A 136 -17.48 -5.49 -8.26
C VAL A 136 -18.61 -6.50 -8.44
N LEU A 137 -19.68 -6.42 -7.63
CA LEU A 137 -20.75 -7.40 -7.63
C LEU A 137 -21.94 -7.03 -8.54
N GLY A 138 -21.98 -5.80 -9.07
CA GLY A 138 -23.07 -5.35 -9.95
C GLY A 138 -24.45 -5.26 -9.27
N LEU A 139 -24.50 -5.23 -7.94
CA LEU A 139 -25.76 -5.21 -7.18
C LEU A 139 -26.45 -3.83 -7.19
N GLY A 140 -25.68 -2.77 -7.53
CA GLY A 140 -26.21 -1.40 -7.57
C GLY A 140 -27.27 -1.17 -8.65
N GLU A 141 -27.14 -1.81 -9.80
CA GLU A 141 -28.10 -1.69 -10.91
C GLU A 141 -29.41 -2.46 -10.64
N GLN A 142 -29.35 -3.55 -9.87
CA GLN A 142 -30.53 -4.37 -9.57
C GLN A 142 -31.46 -3.71 -8.56
N ARG A 143 -30.95 -2.87 -7.64
CA ARG A 143 -31.80 -2.12 -6.68
C ARG A 143 -32.50 -0.93 -7.33
N ALA A 144 -31.86 -0.27 -8.28
CA ALA A 144 -32.48 0.86 -9.00
C ALA A 144 -33.61 0.45 -9.97
N ALA A 145 -33.67 -0.84 -10.36
CA ALA A 145 -34.73 -1.39 -11.21
C ALA A 145 -35.92 -1.97 -10.42
N ALA A 146 -35.86 -1.99 -9.08
CA ALA A 146 -36.88 -2.55 -8.19
C ALA A 146 -37.69 -1.49 -7.43
N ASP A 147 -37.36 -0.20 -7.53
CA ASP A 147 -38.07 0.96 -7.01
C ASP A 147 -38.78 1.70 -8.18
#